data_d37ac8bb560a8c1055948bc5ccdf2e6b
#
_entry.id   d37ac8bb560a8c1055948bc5ccdf2e6b
#
_cell.length_a   1.000
_cell.length_b   1.000
_cell.length_c   1.000
_cell.angle_alpha   90.00
_cell.angle_beta   90.00
_cell.angle_gamma   90.00
#
_symmetry.space_group_name_H-M   'P 1'
#
loop_
_entity.id
_entity.type
_entity.pdbx_description
1 polymer ?
#
loop_
_entity_poly.entity_id
_entity_poly.type
_entity_poly.pdbx_seq_one_letter_code
_entity_poly.pdbx_strand_id
1 'polypeptide(L)'
;MSLKTHLQAWSDLYSRYKQIFAAAWAVRHETDSKDLQPHEAQFLPAALSLQETPVSPAPRVAMWLLISLSVIVVLWACFGKVDIVATAQGKIVPNEGSKVIQPFELSTVKAIHVEDGQQVKQGDVLIELDGTSTQADKDRIVSDLGLSRLQKARAEAMLQALLTAQPPVLQQPDAVSQTQFLESQQWLQGQYGEYQSKLALLTADTHKKQAEQRSLQTQISSLEKSLPISRQRADNFKQLSDNDNVPKDAYLQREQQRIDQEGQLATGKSRLQELSAALATVQEQKNALLAETKRIHLDNLNEANQRVVAIEQELIKANSRHEQMQLIAPVDGTVQQLAVRTIGGVVTEAQPLMIIVPKDDAVEVEAFLENQDIGFVNAGQEAEVKVQTFPYTKYGTIHATISSVSNDAINDEKRGLIYAMRAKLAKNTMQLENKTVNLSAG
;
A
#
# COMPACT_ATOMS: atom_id res chain seq x y z
N MET A 1 26.86 17.47 -52.93
CA MET A 1 26.06 17.08 -54.12
C MET A 1 24.93 16.17 -53.62
N SER A 2 23.69 16.49 -53.88
CA SER A 2 22.55 15.83 -53.23
C SER A 2 22.23 14.46 -53.90
N LEU A 3 21.81 13.48 -53.12
CA LEU A 3 21.37 12.16 -53.57
C LEU A 3 20.37 12.21 -54.74
N LYS A 4 19.58 13.28 -54.82
CA LYS A 4 18.64 13.55 -55.91
C LYS A 4 19.32 13.74 -57.28
N THR A 5 20.48 14.38 -57.36
CA THR A 5 21.20 14.59 -58.60
C THR A 5 21.83 13.30 -59.13
N HIS A 6 22.27 12.41 -58.26
CA HIS A 6 22.75 11.07 -58.66
C HIS A 6 21.62 10.18 -59.18
N LEU A 7 20.46 10.19 -58.54
CA LEU A 7 19.27 9.43 -58.99
C LEU A 7 18.75 9.94 -60.35
N GLN A 8 18.76 11.26 -60.58
CA GLN A 8 18.39 11.84 -61.86
C GLN A 8 19.38 11.46 -62.97
N ALA A 9 20.69 11.52 -62.69
CA ALA A 9 21.70 11.11 -63.66
C ALA A 9 21.59 9.64 -64.07
N TRP A 10 21.30 8.74 -63.10
CA TRP A 10 21.03 7.33 -63.38
C TRP A 10 19.73 7.11 -64.18
N SER A 11 18.68 7.86 -63.87
CA SER A 11 17.42 7.82 -64.63
C SER A 11 17.56 8.28 -66.06
N ASP A 12 18.34 9.34 -66.29
CA ASP A 12 18.60 9.85 -67.64
C ASP A 12 19.51 8.91 -68.43
N LEU A 13 20.49 8.31 -67.80
CA LEU A 13 21.33 7.31 -68.41
C LEU A 13 20.51 6.07 -68.83
N TYR A 14 19.66 5.56 -67.92
CA TYR A 14 18.79 4.43 -68.20
C TYR A 14 17.82 4.74 -69.34
N SER A 15 17.22 5.92 -69.38
CA SER A 15 16.27 6.31 -70.43
C SER A 15 16.93 6.39 -71.80
N ARG A 16 18.18 6.92 -71.88
CA ARG A 16 18.96 6.94 -73.11
C ARG A 16 19.32 5.53 -73.61
N TYR A 17 19.80 4.68 -72.72
CA TYR A 17 20.10 3.28 -73.12
C TYR A 17 18.87 2.51 -73.52
N LYS A 18 17.73 2.72 -72.86
CA LYS A 18 16.43 2.13 -73.20
C LYS A 18 15.95 2.54 -74.60
N GLN A 19 16.11 3.82 -74.94
CA GLN A 19 15.78 4.32 -76.29
C GLN A 19 16.65 3.72 -77.34
N ILE A 20 17.98 3.68 -77.12
CA ILE A 20 18.96 3.09 -78.08
C ILE A 20 18.69 1.59 -78.24
N PHE A 21 18.45 0.90 -77.15
CA PHE A 21 18.12 -0.53 -77.17
C PHE A 21 16.81 -0.79 -77.89
N ALA A 22 15.77 0.00 -77.65
CA ALA A 22 14.49 -0.11 -78.31
C ALA A 22 14.60 0.14 -79.83
N ALA A 23 15.37 1.13 -80.26
CA ALA A 23 15.62 1.41 -81.64
C ALA A 23 16.45 0.27 -82.34
N ALA A 24 17.50 -0.22 -81.69
CA ALA A 24 18.26 -1.36 -82.18
C ALA A 24 17.44 -2.65 -82.23
N TRP A 25 16.57 -2.85 -81.26
CA TRP A 25 15.65 -4.03 -81.19
C TRP A 25 14.59 -3.97 -82.31
N ALA A 26 14.11 -2.76 -82.67
CA ALA A 26 13.09 -2.60 -83.71
C ALA A 26 13.64 -2.93 -85.12
N VAL A 27 14.97 -2.62 -85.34
CA VAL A 27 15.64 -2.79 -86.67
C VAL A 27 16.29 -4.18 -86.81
N ARG A 28 16.28 -5.02 -85.76
CA ARG A 28 16.97 -6.32 -85.75
C ARG A 28 16.55 -7.27 -86.84
N HIS A 29 15.23 -7.22 -87.22
CA HIS A 29 14.70 -8.09 -88.29
C HIS A 29 15.04 -7.65 -89.71
N GLU A 30 15.47 -6.38 -89.89
CA GLU A 30 15.92 -5.90 -91.20
C GLU A 30 17.44 -6.18 -91.46
N THR A 31 18.19 -6.46 -90.34
CA THR A 31 19.64 -6.76 -90.41
C THR A 31 19.91 -8.27 -90.33
N ASP A 32 18.94 -9.09 -89.97
CA ASP A 32 19.08 -10.56 -89.99
C ASP A 32 19.08 -11.06 -91.44
N SER A 33 20.18 -11.76 -91.86
CA SER A 33 20.18 -12.52 -93.09
C SER A 33 19.05 -13.52 -93.18
N LYS A 34 18.51 -13.70 -94.38
CA LYS A 34 17.41 -14.70 -94.54
C LYS A 34 17.88 -16.04 -94.04
N ASP A 35 17.09 -16.61 -93.08
CA ASP A 35 17.33 -17.94 -92.54
C ASP A 35 17.34 -18.99 -93.65
N LEU A 36 18.53 -19.37 -94.09
CA LEU A 36 18.77 -20.47 -94.99
C LEU A 36 18.63 -21.81 -94.20
N GLN A 37 17.97 -22.77 -94.81
CA GLN A 37 17.90 -24.08 -94.21
C GLN A 37 19.24 -24.77 -94.12
N PRO A 38 19.57 -25.56 -93.11
CA PRO A 38 20.89 -26.18 -92.92
C PRO A 38 21.45 -26.94 -94.16
N HIS A 39 20.59 -27.45 -95.02
CA HIS A 39 21.01 -28.12 -96.28
C HIS A 39 21.25 -27.14 -97.40
N GLU A 40 20.67 -25.96 -97.42
CA GLU A 40 20.94 -24.91 -98.43
C GLU A 40 22.32 -24.20 -98.15
N ALA A 41 22.69 -24.08 -96.89
CA ALA A 41 23.95 -23.52 -96.49
C ALA A 41 25.16 -24.40 -96.93
N GLN A 42 25.01 -25.67 -97.21
CA GLN A 42 26.04 -26.58 -97.65
C GLN A 42 26.44 -26.38 -99.16
N PHE A 43 25.57 -25.73 -99.94
CA PHE A 43 25.86 -25.43 -101.36
C PHE A 43 26.49 -24.06 -101.59
N LEU A 44 26.73 -23.26 -100.55
CA LEU A 44 27.42 -21.99 -100.63
C LEU A 44 28.92 -22.17 -100.63
N PRO A 45 29.67 -21.26 -101.28
CA PRO A 45 31.14 -21.25 -101.17
C PRO A 45 31.62 -21.27 -99.73
N ALA A 46 32.72 -21.96 -99.44
CA ALA A 46 33.19 -22.28 -98.08
C ALA A 46 33.28 -21.07 -97.09
N ALA A 47 33.53 -19.88 -97.63
CA ALA A 47 33.62 -18.66 -96.82
C ALA A 47 32.26 -18.14 -96.43
N LEU A 48 31.20 -18.31 -97.24
CA LEU A 48 29.85 -17.86 -96.94
C LEU A 48 29.06 -18.92 -96.10
N SER A 49 29.35 -20.20 -96.29
CA SER A 49 28.72 -21.28 -95.48
C SER A 49 29.11 -21.21 -94.02
N LEU A 50 30.32 -20.74 -93.70
CA LEU A 50 30.72 -20.50 -92.28
C LEU A 50 30.07 -19.27 -91.65
N GLN A 51 29.62 -18.27 -92.39
CA GLN A 51 28.93 -17.10 -91.92
C GLN A 51 27.45 -17.34 -91.73
N GLU A 52 26.81 -18.20 -92.56
CA GLU A 52 25.35 -18.47 -92.53
C GLU A 52 24.99 -19.73 -91.76
N THR A 53 25.97 -20.46 -91.16
CA THR A 53 25.60 -21.60 -90.28
C THR A 53 24.98 -21.10 -89.00
N PRO A 54 23.78 -21.57 -88.67
CA PRO A 54 23.07 -21.17 -87.43
C PRO A 54 23.95 -21.52 -86.21
N VAL A 55 24.20 -20.52 -85.37
CA VAL A 55 24.96 -20.67 -84.13
C VAL A 55 24.22 -21.62 -83.22
N SER A 56 24.85 -22.64 -82.66
CA SER A 56 24.25 -23.62 -81.80
C SER A 56 23.59 -22.96 -80.61
N PRO A 57 22.39 -23.36 -80.18
CA PRO A 57 21.72 -22.76 -79.02
C PRO A 57 22.38 -23.09 -77.65
N ALA A 58 23.34 -24.05 -77.65
CA ALA A 58 23.99 -24.51 -76.41
C ALA A 58 24.68 -23.41 -75.58
N PRO A 59 25.46 -22.43 -76.18
CA PRO A 59 26.03 -21.37 -75.37
C PRO A 59 24.96 -20.43 -74.70
N ARG A 60 23.84 -20.20 -75.38
CA ARG A 60 22.75 -19.36 -74.84
C ARG A 60 22.06 -20.06 -73.68
N VAL A 61 21.80 -21.39 -73.76
CA VAL A 61 21.25 -22.17 -72.66
C VAL A 61 22.20 -22.19 -71.47
N ALA A 62 23.50 -22.41 -71.71
CA ALA A 62 24.50 -22.38 -70.64
C ALA A 62 24.57 -21.00 -69.94
N MET A 63 24.49 -19.90 -70.74
CA MET A 63 24.47 -18.54 -70.17
C MET A 63 23.24 -18.32 -69.29
N TRP A 64 22.03 -18.71 -69.72
CA TRP A 64 20.81 -18.59 -68.93
C TRP A 64 20.86 -19.45 -67.67
N LEU A 65 21.41 -20.65 -67.71
CA LEU A 65 21.63 -21.51 -66.55
C LEU A 65 22.57 -20.86 -65.53
N LEU A 66 23.69 -20.25 -65.98
CA LEU A 66 24.62 -19.56 -65.08
C LEU A 66 23.99 -18.30 -64.48
N ILE A 67 23.23 -17.53 -65.26
CA ILE A 67 22.52 -16.37 -64.76
C ILE A 67 21.47 -16.79 -63.71
N SER A 68 20.68 -17.82 -64.01
CA SER A 68 19.69 -18.39 -63.08
C SER A 68 20.33 -18.87 -61.81
N LEU A 69 21.43 -19.60 -61.87
CA LEU A 69 22.18 -20.05 -60.72
C LEU A 69 22.71 -18.86 -59.88
N SER A 70 23.26 -17.84 -60.53
CA SER A 70 23.75 -16.64 -59.86
C SER A 70 22.63 -15.90 -59.13
N VAL A 71 21.46 -15.76 -59.80
CA VAL A 71 20.27 -15.13 -59.13
C VAL A 71 19.80 -15.94 -57.92
N ILE A 72 19.77 -17.28 -58.04
CA ILE A 72 19.42 -18.15 -56.91
C ILE A 72 20.39 -17.98 -55.74
N VAL A 73 21.71 -17.94 -56.00
CA VAL A 73 22.72 -17.74 -54.97
C VAL A 73 22.57 -16.36 -54.30
N VAL A 74 22.32 -15.30 -55.09
CA VAL A 74 22.07 -13.96 -54.54
C VAL A 74 20.79 -13.92 -53.70
N LEU A 75 19.72 -14.53 -54.17
CA LEU A 75 18.48 -14.64 -53.42
C LEU A 75 18.69 -15.43 -52.12
N TRP A 76 19.39 -16.54 -52.17
CA TRP A 76 19.72 -17.32 -50.97
C TRP A 76 20.62 -16.54 -50.01
N ALA A 77 21.58 -15.76 -50.48
CA ALA A 77 22.42 -14.90 -49.64
C ALA A 77 21.62 -13.75 -48.99
N CYS A 78 20.60 -13.20 -49.70
CA CYS A 78 19.76 -12.13 -49.15
C CYS A 78 18.69 -12.61 -48.19
N PHE A 79 18.11 -13.79 -48.40
CA PHE A 79 17.01 -14.33 -47.61
C PHE A 79 17.41 -15.47 -46.65
N GLY A 80 18.61 -15.99 -46.79
CA GLY A 80 19.16 -17.04 -45.93
C GLY A 80 19.36 -16.49 -44.50
N LYS A 81 18.70 -17.10 -43.52
CA LYS A 81 18.95 -16.85 -42.11
C LYS A 81 20.00 -17.85 -41.61
N VAL A 82 21.00 -17.35 -40.93
CA VAL A 82 22.01 -18.17 -40.26
C VAL A 82 21.72 -18.09 -38.75
N ASP A 83 21.55 -19.23 -38.13
CA ASP A 83 21.36 -19.29 -36.69
C ASP A 83 22.69 -19.00 -35.99
N ILE A 84 22.66 -18.07 -35.04
CA ILE A 84 23.78 -17.77 -34.15
C ILE A 84 23.59 -18.61 -32.89
N VAL A 85 24.52 -19.49 -32.59
CA VAL A 85 24.49 -20.33 -31.39
C VAL A 85 25.45 -19.72 -30.36
N ALA A 86 24.91 -19.19 -29.31
CA ALA A 86 25.66 -18.78 -28.12
C ALA A 86 25.85 -20.00 -27.20
N THR A 87 27.06 -20.20 -26.69
CA THR A 87 27.37 -21.29 -25.77
C THR A 87 27.79 -20.74 -24.42
N ALA A 88 27.18 -21.27 -23.35
CA ALA A 88 27.49 -20.88 -21.98
C ALA A 88 27.81 -22.10 -21.14
N GLN A 89 28.74 -21.96 -20.22
CA GLN A 89 29.02 -22.98 -19.21
C GLN A 89 28.33 -22.60 -17.91
N GLY A 90 27.69 -23.58 -17.26
CA GLY A 90 26.93 -23.33 -16.04
C GLY A 90 26.83 -24.56 -15.14
N LYS A 91 26.15 -24.36 -14.06
CA LYS A 91 25.83 -25.40 -13.06
C LYS A 91 24.33 -25.42 -12.80
N ILE A 92 23.83 -26.57 -12.39
CA ILE A 92 22.44 -26.71 -11.96
C ILE A 92 22.35 -26.18 -10.53
N VAL A 93 21.44 -25.23 -10.31
CA VAL A 93 21.14 -24.63 -9.00
C VAL A 93 19.67 -24.83 -8.67
N PRO A 94 19.29 -24.96 -7.39
CA PRO A 94 17.87 -24.96 -7.04
C PRO A 94 17.26 -23.59 -7.38
N ASN A 95 16.01 -23.59 -7.84
CA ASN A 95 15.28 -22.36 -8.21
C ASN A 95 15.13 -21.44 -6.99
N GLU A 96 14.79 -22.00 -5.84
CA GLU A 96 14.79 -21.30 -4.56
C GLU A 96 16.05 -21.64 -3.76
N GLY A 97 16.79 -20.61 -3.36
CA GLY A 97 17.93 -20.78 -2.48
C GLY A 97 17.52 -21.39 -1.14
N SER A 98 18.43 -22.13 -0.52
CA SER A 98 18.23 -22.66 0.84
C SER A 98 17.87 -21.54 1.82
N LYS A 99 16.90 -21.82 2.71
CA LYS A 99 16.41 -20.85 3.72
C LYS A 99 17.14 -21.09 5.02
N VAL A 100 17.87 -20.08 5.49
CA VAL A 100 18.56 -20.14 6.79
C VAL A 100 17.58 -19.77 7.88
N ILE A 101 17.42 -20.63 8.89
CA ILE A 101 16.60 -20.38 10.07
C ILE A 101 17.50 -19.90 11.20
N GLN A 102 17.18 -18.73 11.73
CA GLN A 102 17.94 -18.06 12.77
C GLN A 102 17.01 -17.33 13.75
N PRO A 103 17.36 -17.20 15.04
CA PRO A 103 16.57 -16.47 16.01
C PRO A 103 16.70 -14.96 15.79
N PHE A 104 15.65 -14.25 16.15
CA PHE A 104 15.60 -12.78 16.05
C PHE A 104 16.29 -12.10 17.25
N GLU A 105 16.33 -12.77 18.41
CA GLU A 105 16.93 -12.24 19.64
C GLU A 105 17.59 -13.35 20.47
N LEU A 106 18.41 -12.94 21.43
CA LEU A 106 19.02 -13.84 22.41
C LEU A 106 17.93 -14.60 23.19
N SER A 107 17.93 -15.93 23.10
CA SER A 107 16.91 -16.76 23.73
C SER A 107 17.48 -18.11 24.15
N THR A 108 16.72 -18.84 24.97
CA THR A 108 17.03 -20.22 25.35
C THR A 108 16.13 -21.18 24.58
N VAL A 109 16.68 -22.29 24.12
CA VAL A 109 15.92 -23.34 23.43
C VAL A 109 15.03 -24.08 24.42
N LYS A 110 13.72 -24.04 24.21
CA LYS A 110 12.71 -24.70 25.04
C LYS A 110 12.43 -26.13 24.55
N ALA A 111 12.26 -26.28 23.21
CA ALA A 111 12.02 -27.57 22.57
C ALA A 111 12.55 -27.57 21.14
N ILE A 112 12.93 -28.75 20.64
CA ILE A 112 13.36 -29.02 19.27
C ILE A 112 12.41 -30.09 18.73
N HIS A 113 11.71 -29.79 17.62
CA HIS A 113 10.70 -30.68 17.05
C HIS A 113 11.15 -31.39 15.79
N VAL A 114 12.37 -31.13 15.32
CA VAL A 114 12.89 -31.65 14.06
C VAL A 114 14.28 -32.25 14.22
N GLU A 115 14.61 -33.21 13.35
CA GLU A 115 15.92 -33.82 13.25
C GLU A 115 16.59 -33.47 11.91
N ASP A 116 17.91 -33.62 11.87
CA ASP A 116 18.69 -33.42 10.65
C ASP A 116 18.30 -34.44 9.57
N GLY A 117 17.97 -33.98 8.37
CA GLY A 117 17.46 -34.83 7.29
C GLY A 117 15.92 -35.00 7.27
N GLN A 118 15.20 -34.51 8.26
CA GLN A 118 13.74 -34.61 8.32
C GLN A 118 13.06 -33.71 7.28
N GLN A 119 12.00 -34.24 6.64
CA GLN A 119 11.14 -33.45 5.76
C GLN A 119 10.11 -32.67 6.58
N VAL A 120 9.97 -31.37 6.28
CA VAL A 120 9.04 -30.43 6.93
C VAL A 120 8.18 -29.73 5.88
N LYS A 121 6.99 -29.32 6.30
CA LYS A 121 6.07 -28.53 5.49
C LYS A 121 6.12 -27.06 5.92
N GLN A 122 5.73 -26.17 5.03
CA GLN A 122 5.56 -24.76 5.35
C GLN A 122 4.62 -24.59 6.55
N GLY A 123 5.06 -23.84 7.56
CA GLY A 123 4.32 -23.61 8.80
C GLY A 123 4.61 -24.61 9.93
N ASP A 124 5.34 -25.70 9.68
CA ASP A 124 5.71 -26.62 10.76
C ASP A 124 6.63 -25.92 11.77
N VAL A 125 6.38 -26.14 13.08
CA VAL A 125 7.24 -25.61 14.14
C VAL A 125 8.51 -26.44 14.19
N LEU A 126 9.65 -25.77 14.07
CA LEU A 126 10.98 -26.43 14.04
C LEU A 126 11.62 -26.41 15.43
N ILE A 127 11.70 -25.21 16.02
CA ILE A 127 12.28 -25.00 17.35
C ILE A 127 11.36 -24.02 18.10
N GLU A 128 11.07 -24.33 19.37
CA GLU A 128 10.48 -23.39 20.31
C GLU A 128 11.58 -22.75 21.16
N LEU A 129 11.60 -21.45 21.19
CA LEU A 129 12.43 -20.66 22.09
C LEU A 129 11.64 -20.31 23.36
N ASP A 130 12.32 -20.00 24.45
CA ASP A 130 11.68 -19.59 25.70
C ASP A 130 11.05 -18.20 25.55
N GLY A 131 9.76 -18.19 25.31
CA GLY A 131 8.93 -17.00 25.17
C GLY A 131 8.33 -16.50 26.49
N THR A 132 8.78 -16.96 27.67
CA THR A 132 8.18 -16.57 28.96
C THR A 132 8.22 -15.07 29.18
N SER A 133 9.34 -14.44 28.86
CA SER A 133 9.48 -12.97 28.97
C SER A 133 8.59 -12.21 27.97
N THR A 134 8.56 -12.65 26.72
CA THR A 134 7.74 -12.03 25.68
C THR A 134 6.23 -12.22 25.93
N GLN A 135 5.83 -13.36 26.51
CA GLN A 135 4.45 -13.59 26.95
C GLN A 135 4.08 -12.66 28.11
N ALA A 136 4.95 -12.52 29.12
CA ALA A 136 4.70 -11.63 30.24
C ALA A 136 4.60 -10.15 29.80
N ASP A 137 5.42 -9.72 28.84
CA ASP A 137 5.35 -8.39 28.25
C ASP A 137 4.03 -8.19 27.49
N LYS A 138 3.61 -9.18 26.69
CA LYS A 138 2.31 -9.15 26.01
C LYS A 138 1.15 -9.05 27.01
N ASP A 139 1.14 -9.86 28.06
CA ASP A 139 0.08 -9.85 29.07
C ASP A 139 0.03 -8.51 29.81
N ARG A 140 1.17 -7.89 30.11
CA ARG A 140 1.25 -6.54 30.67
C ARG A 140 0.64 -5.51 29.72
N ILE A 141 1.00 -5.53 28.42
CA ILE A 141 0.48 -4.58 27.43
C ILE A 141 -1.03 -4.79 27.21
N VAL A 142 -1.54 -6.01 27.24
CA VAL A 142 -2.98 -6.32 27.18
C VAL A 142 -3.71 -5.74 28.39
N SER A 143 -3.13 -5.85 29.59
CA SER A 143 -3.68 -5.25 30.80
C SER A 143 -3.71 -3.71 30.72
N ASP A 144 -2.62 -3.08 30.26
CA ASP A 144 -2.52 -1.63 30.10
C ASP A 144 -3.52 -1.12 29.05
N LEU A 145 -3.74 -1.87 27.98
CA LEU A 145 -4.75 -1.60 26.96
C LEU A 145 -6.16 -1.65 27.57
N GLY A 146 -6.45 -2.67 28.35
CA GLY A 146 -7.73 -2.81 29.07
C GLY A 146 -8.01 -1.61 29.96
N LEU A 147 -7.03 -1.17 30.77
CA LEU A 147 -7.16 0.01 31.63
C LEU A 147 -7.37 1.30 30.81
N SER A 148 -6.65 1.47 29.71
CA SER A 148 -6.82 2.65 28.86
C SER A 148 -8.19 2.67 28.17
N ARG A 149 -8.70 1.52 27.72
CA ARG A 149 -10.06 1.38 27.19
C ARG A 149 -11.12 1.65 28.26
N LEU A 150 -10.87 1.26 29.51
CA LEU A 150 -11.75 1.56 30.63
C LEU A 150 -11.79 3.07 30.94
N GLN A 151 -10.66 3.77 30.86
CA GLN A 151 -10.59 5.24 31.00
C GLN A 151 -11.38 5.92 29.88
N LYS A 152 -11.23 5.47 28.65
CA LYS A 152 -12.01 5.92 27.48
C LYS A 152 -13.50 5.74 27.71
N ALA A 153 -13.93 4.53 28.04
CA ALA A 153 -15.34 4.19 28.28
C ALA A 153 -15.97 5.05 29.39
N ARG A 154 -15.20 5.34 30.45
CA ARG A 154 -15.62 6.22 31.52
C ARG A 154 -15.87 7.66 31.09
N ALA A 155 -14.92 8.21 30.29
CA ALA A 155 -15.08 9.57 29.74
C ALA A 155 -16.27 9.64 28.77
N GLU A 156 -16.47 8.64 27.92
CA GLU A 156 -17.62 8.54 27.02
C GLU A 156 -18.93 8.44 27.78
N ALA A 157 -19.01 7.59 28.80
CA ALA A 157 -20.20 7.43 29.65
C ALA A 157 -20.59 8.73 30.36
N MET A 158 -19.60 9.50 30.84
CA MET A 158 -19.88 10.80 31.45
C MET A 158 -20.36 11.84 30.43
N LEU A 159 -19.75 11.91 29.27
CA LEU A 159 -20.21 12.80 28.18
C LEU A 159 -21.63 12.45 27.73
N GLN A 160 -21.95 11.18 27.62
CA GLN A 160 -23.28 10.69 27.31
C GLN A 160 -24.30 11.11 28.40
N ALA A 161 -23.91 10.96 29.68
CA ALA A 161 -24.76 11.38 30.81
C ALA A 161 -25.03 12.88 30.80
N LEU A 162 -24.06 13.72 30.45
CA LEU A 162 -24.22 15.16 30.31
C LEU A 162 -25.16 15.53 29.17
N LEU A 163 -25.17 14.76 28.05
CA LEU A 163 -26.02 15.00 26.88
C LEU A 163 -27.46 14.53 27.14
N THR A 164 -27.63 13.38 27.76
CA THR A 164 -28.96 12.76 27.96
C THR A 164 -29.62 13.14 29.26
N ALA A 165 -28.88 13.80 30.18
CA ALA A 165 -29.29 14.05 31.57
C ALA A 165 -29.70 12.79 32.33
N GLN A 166 -29.17 11.64 31.97
CA GLN A 166 -29.37 10.34 32.62
C GLN A 166 -28.13 9.88 33.37
N PRO A 167 -28.24 9.03 34.39
CA PRO A 167 -27.06 8.46 35.04
C PRO A 167 -26.13 7.76 34.07
N PRO A 168 -24.79 7.91 34.22
CA PRO A 168 -23.86 7.27 33.35
C PRO A 168 -23.85 5.76 33.48
N VAL A 169 -23.79 5.03 32.35
CA VAL A 169 -23.69 3.59 32.30
C VAL A 169 -22.32 3.23 31.73
N LEU A 170 -21.50 2.58 32.56
CA LEU A 170 -20.19 2.09 32.13
C LEU A 170 -20.33 0.70 31.49
N GLN A 171 -19.76 0.50 30.31
CA GLN A 171 -19.64 -0.81 29.69
C GLN A 171 -18.27 -1.40 30.05
N GLN A 172 -18.24 -2.71 30.34
CA GLN A 172 -16.98 -3.40 30.65
C GLN A 172 -16.23 -3.71 29.37
N PRO A 173 -15.02 -3.15 29.18
CA PRO A 173 -14.14 -3.53 28.07
C PRO A 173 -13.54 -4.91 28.27
N ASP A 174 -13.07 -5.53 27.17
CA ASP A 174 -12.29 -6.76 27.21
C ASP A 174 -10.99 -6.58 28.01
N ALA A 175 -10.50 -7.68 28.59
CA ALA A 175 -9.24 -7.75 29.33
C ALA A 175 -9.18 -6.89 30.62
N VAL A 176 -10.31 -6.48 31.17
CA VAL A 176 -10.42 -5.76 32.44
C VAL A 176 -10.96 -6.69 33.51
N SER A 177 -10.30 -6.72 34.67
CA SER A 177 -10.80 -7.51 35.81
C SER A 177 -12.08 -6.91 36.39
N GLN A 178 -12.93 -7.78 36.96
CA GLN A 178 -14.20 -7.35 37.59
C GLN A 178 -13.98 -6.30 38.71
N THR A 179 -12.89 -6.42 39.44
CA THR A 179 -12.52 -5.46 40.51
C THR A 179 -12.23 -4.07 39.93
N GLN A 180 -11.38 -3.98 38.90
CA GLN A 180 -11.06 -2.72 38.23
C GLN A 180 -12.29 -2.07 37.58
N PHE A 181 -13.16 -2.88 37.03
CA PHE A 181 -14.44 -2.40 36.47
C PHE A 181 -15.33 -1.78 37.56
N LEU A 182 -15.51 -2.47 38.68
CA LEU A 182 -16.32 -1.96 39.78
C LEU A 182 -15.76 -0.68 40.40
N GLU A 183 -14.45 -0.61 40.59
CA GLU A 183 -13.79 0.61 41.08
C GLU A 183 -13.98 1.78 40.10
N SER A 184 -13.84 1.54 38.81
CA SER A 184 -14.05 2.56 37.77
C SER A 184 -15.53 3.00 37.73
N GLN A 185 -16.47 2.09 37.93
CA GLN A 185 -17.89 2.41 38.03
C GLN A 185 -18.20 3.29 39.21
N GLN A 186 -17.65 2.97 40.38
CA GLN A 186 -17.82 3.79 41.61
C GLN A 186 -17.23 5.19 41.41
N TRP A 187 -16.06 5.28 40.79
CA TRP A 187 -15.47 6.57 40.48
C TRP A 187 -16.33 7.40 39.52
N LEU A 188 -16.83 6.80 38.45
CA LEU A 188 -17.75 7.47 37.52
C LEU A 188 -19.03 7.97 38.22
N GLN A 189 -19.61 7.15 39.10
CA GLN A 189 -20.76 7.54 39.87
C GLN A 189 -20.45 8.72 40.80
N GLY A 190 -19.28 8.72 41.47
CA GLY A 190 -18.79 9.82 42.28
C GLY A 190 -18.67 11.13 41.52
N GLN A 191 -18.05 11.10 40.35
CA GLN A 191 -17.91 12.28 39.47
C GLN A 191 -19.25 12.83 39.00
N TYR A 192 -20.15 11.94 38.61
CA TYR A 192 -21.51 12.32 38.23
C TYR A 192 -22.28 12.91 39.43
N GLY A 193 -22.15 12.33 40.61
CA GLY A 193 -22.76 12.83 41.86
C GLY A 193 -22.23 14.23 42.23
N GLU A 194 -20.96 14.48 42.06
CA GLU A 194 -20.36 15.83 42.25
C GLU A 194 -20.98 16.86 41.31
N TYR A 195 -21.06 16.53 40.00
CA TYR A 195 -21.70 17.40 39.00
C TYR A 195 -23.17 17.66 39.36
N GLN A 196 -23.93 16.63 39.71
CA GLN A 196 -25.34 16.74 40.12
C GLN A 196 -25.50 17.62 41.37
N SER A 197 -24.61 17.50 42.33
CA SER A 197 -24.63 18.31 43.57
C SER A 197 -24.39 19.80 43.27
N LYS A 198 -23.43 20.10 42.42
CA LYS A 198 -23.16 21.49 41.95
C LYS A 198 -24.32 22.07 41.15
N LEU A 199 -24.93 21.27 40.29
CA LEU A 199 -26.10 21.68 39.51
C LEU A 199 -27.34 21.90 40.40
N ALA A 200 -27.56 21.04 41.40
CA ALA A 200 -28.62 21.17 42.37
C ALA A 200 -28.48 22.46 43.21
N LEU A 201 -27.26 22.79 43.64
CA LEU A 201 -26.98 24.07 44.34
C LEU A 201 -27.38 25.28 43.53
N LEU A 202 -26.93 25.37 42.26
CA LEU A 202 -27.28 26.46 41.33
C LEU A 202 -28.78 26.49 41.02
N THR A 203 -29.44 25.31 41.00
CA THR A 203 -30.86 25.20 40.77
C THR A 203 -31.64 25.69 41.98
N ALA A 204 -31.22 25.38 43.21
CA ALA A 204 -31.82 25.91 44.44
C ALA A 204 -31.68 27.44 44.53
N ASP A 205 -30.51 27.99 44.16
CA ASP A 205 -30.31 29.47 44.08
C ASP A 205 -31.24 30.11 43.05
N THR A 206 -31.40 29.47 41.87
CA THR A 206 -32.40 29.90 40.86
C THR A 206 -33.79 29.97 41.43
N HIS A 207 -34.24 28.92 42.12
CA HIS A 207 -35.60 28.88 42.72
C HIS A 207 -35.78 29.94 43.81
N LYS A 208 -34.74 30.15 44.64
CA LYS A 208 -34.76 31.22 45.64
C LYS A 208 -34.94 32.59 45.02
N LYS A 209 -34.11 32.94 44.02
CA LYS A 209 -34.19 34.23 43.30
C LYS A 209 -35.51 34.41 42.55
N GLN A 210 -36.05 33.33 41.98
CA GLN A 210 -37.39 33.34 41.35
C GLN A 210 -38.51 33.62 42.36
N ALA A 211 -38.44 33.05 43.59
CA ALA A 211 -39.39 33.33 44.66
C ALA A 211 -39.31 34.79 45.12
N GLU A 212 -38.09 35.31 45.29
CA GLU A 212 -37.86 36.76 45.58
C GLU A 212 -38.46 37.66 44.50
N GLN A 213 -38.24 37.30 43.22
CA GLN A 213 -38.77 38.00 42.06
C GLN A 213 -40.29 38.06 42.06
N ARG A 214 -40.98 36.93 42.32
CA ARG A 214 -42.45 36.87 42.42
C ARG A 214 -42.98 37.72 43.55
N SER A 215 -42.34 37.67 44.75
CA SER A 215 -42.71 38.53 45.87
C SER A 215 -42.60 40.00 45.56
N LEU A 216 -41.46 40.40 44.96
CA LEU A 216 -41.23 41.79 44.57
C LEU A 216 -42.22 42.27 43.46
N GLN A 217 -42.52 41.42 42.47
CA GLN A 217 -43.55 41.67 41.48
C GLN A 217 -44.94 41.95 42.10
N THR A 218 -45.32 41.17 43.14
CA THR A 218 -46.57 41.33 43.87
C THR A 218 -46.59 42.69 44.56
N GLN A 219 -45.48 43.08 45.24
CA GLN A 219 -45.36 44.40 45.89
C GLN A 219 -45.48 45.54 44.89
N ILE A 220 -44.78 45.47 43.75
CA ILE A 220 -44.83 46.45 42.64
C ILE A 220 -46.27 46.58 42.14
N SER A 221 -46.94 45.45 41.85
CA SER A 221 -48.34 45.46 41.42
C SER A 221 -49.31 46.11 42.44
N SER A 222 -49.09 45.92 43.76
CA SER A 222 -49.85 46.57 44.81
C SER A 222 -49.62 48.09 44.80
N LEU A 223 -48.34 48.52 44.69
CA LEU A 223 -47.99 49.94 44.62
C LEU A 223 -48.54 50.59 43.35
N GLU A 224 -48.47 49.93 42.19
CA GLU A 224 -49.03 50.39 40.92
C GLU A 224 -50.56 50.62 40.98
N LYS A 225 -51.27 49.82 41.79
CA LYS A 225 -52.71 49.98 42.02
C LYS A 225 -53.01 51.07 43.03
N SER A 226 -52.18 51.26 44.06
CA SER A 226 -52.41 52.25 45.14
C SER A 226 -51.96 53.66 44.76
N LEU A 227 -50.92 53.80 43.95
CA LEU A 227 -50.34 55.10 43.53
C LEU A 227 -51.36 56.01 42.79
N PRO A 228 -52.18 55.55 41.83
CA PRO A 228 -53.22 56.39 41.19
C PRO A 228 -54.23 56.94 42.20
N ILE A 229 -54.58 56.13 43.22
CA ILE A 229 -55.51 56.55 44.26
C ILE A 229 -54.87 57.66 45.10
N SER A 230 -53.60 57.47 45.50
CA SER A 230 -52.87 58.48 46.27
C SER A 230 -52.67 59.75 45.48
N ARG A 231 -52.43 59.65 44.18
CA ARG A 231 -52.32 60.80 43.28
C ARG A 231 -53.62 61.55 43.21
N GLN A 232 -54.74 60.94 42.93
CA GLN A 232 -56.07 61.54 42.90
C GLN A 232 -56.43 62.23 44.21
N ARG A 233 -56.07 61.59 45.38
CA ARG A 233 -56.28 62.23 46.68
C ARG A 233 -55.43 63.46 46.88
N ALA A 234 -54.14 63.46 46.50
CA ALA A 234 -53.30 64.67 46.58
C ALA A 234 -53.82 65.80 45.67
N ASP A 235 -54.21 65.45 44.41
CA ASP A 235 -54.80 66.41 43.50
C ASP A 235 -56.09 67.04 44.02
N ASN A 236 -57.02 66.21 44.60
CA ASN A 236 -58.22 66.69 45.22
C ASN A 236 -57.95 67.63 46.42
N PHE A 237 -57.00 67.29 47.30
CA PHE A 237 -56.60 68.12 48.42
C PHE A 237 -55.88 69.39 47.95
N LYS A 238 -55.15 69.39 46.85
CA LYS A 238 -54.58 70.55 46.26
C LYS A 238 -55.65 71.53 45.84
N GLN A 239 -56.64 71.08 45.08
CA GLN A 239 -57.78 71.89 44.65
C GLN A 239 -58.56 72.47 45.85
N LEU A 240 -58.78 71.70 46.91
CA LEU A 240 -59.46 72.21 48.14
C LEU A 240 -58.61 73.26 48.90
N SER A 241 -57.29 73.07 48.90
CA SER A 241 -56.33 73.99 49.53
C SER A 241 -56.21 75.29 48.75
N ASP A 242 -56.19 75.20 47.38
CA ASP A 242 -56.18 76.42 46.51
C ASP A 242 -57.44 77.24 46.64
N ASN A 243 -58.57 76.63 47.11
CA ASN A 243 -59.84 77.27 47.39
C ASN A 243 -60.03 77.68 48.89
N ASP A 244 -58.96 77.60 49.69
CA ASP A 244 -58.97 77.89 51.17
C ASP A 244 -59.91 76.97 51.99
N ASN A 245 -60.35 75.84 51.47
CA ASN A 245 -61.28 74.95 52.12
C ASN A 245 -60.59 73.91 53.10
N VAL A 246 -59.22 73.73 52.97
CA VAL A 246 -58.42 72.87 53.82
C VAL A 246 -57.05 73.52 54.06
N PRO A 247 -56.42 73.25 55.24
CA PRO A 247 -55.06 73.77 55.53
C PRO A 247 -54.05 73.22 54.53
N LYS A 248 -53.13 74.03 54.12
CA LYS A 248 -52.01 73.71 53.19
C LYS A 248 -51.16 72.55 53.70
N ASP A 249 -51.02 72.42 55.00
CA ASP A 249 -50.29 71.30 55.62
C ASP A 249 -50.95 69.92 55.33
N ALA A 250 -52.29 69.85 55.29
CA ALA A 250 -53.00 68.63 54.92
C ALA A 250 -52.75 68.20 53.48
N TYR A 251 -52.65 69.15 52.55
CA TYR A 251 -52.20 68.84 51.16
C TYR A 251 -50.76 68.36 51.12
N LEU A 252 -49.86 69.04 51.81
CA LEU A 252 -48.40 68.65 51.81
C LEU A 252 -48.21 67.23 52.37
N GLN A 253 -48.99 66.82 53.37
CA GLN A 253 -48.94 65.45 53.89
C GLN A 253 -49.40 64.44 52.87
N ARG A 254 -50.42 64.71 52.02
CA ARG A 254 -50.89 63.82 50.96
C ARG A 254 -49.88 63.77 49.81
N GLU A 255 -49.29 64.87 49.48
CA GLU A 255 -48.26 64.97 48.44
C GLU A 255 -46.99 64.20 48.88
N GLN A 256 -46.58 64.35 50.11
CA GLN A 256 -45.47 63.57 50.69
C GLN A 256 -45.72 62.05 50.57
N GLN A 257 -46.95 61.61 50.95
CA GLN A 257 -47.34 60.19 50.83
C GLN A 257 -47.32 59.69 49.40
N ARG A 258 -47.71 60.50 48.42
CA ARG A 258 -47.65 60.21 46.99
C ARG A 258 -46.22 60.02 46.52
N ILE A 259 -45.33 60.96 46.86
CA ILE A 259 -43.90 60.98 46.53
C ILE A 259 -43.19 59.77 47.11
N ASP A 260 -43.52 59.42 48.40
CA ASP A 260 -42.94 58.22 49.04
C ASP A 260 -43.32 56.94 48.33
N GLN A 261 -44.60 56.80 47.92
CA GLN A 261 -45.08 55.63 47.18
C GLN A 261 -44.45 55.55 45.75
N GLU A 262 -44.30 56.69 45.11
CA GLU A 262 -43.64 56.78 43.77
C GLU A 262 -42.16 56.39 43.89
N GLY A 263 -41.45 56.82 44.94
CA GLY A 263 -40.09 56.43 45.26
C GLY A 263 -39.96 54.94 45.56
N GLN A 264 -40.90 54.37 46.36
CA GLN A 264 -40.98 52.95 46.62
C GLN A 264 -41.20 52.10 45.37
N LEU A 265 -42.10 52.57 44.47
CA LEU A 265 -42.35 51.91 43.19
C LEU A 265 -41.10 51.96 42.29
N ALA A 266 -40.42 53.09 42.16
CA ALA A 266 -39.19 53.23 41.39
C ALA A 266 -38.07 52.34 41.93
N THR A 267 -37.86 52.32 43.23
CA THR A 267 -36.90 51.42 43.92
C THR A 267 -37.24 49.97 43.69
N GLY A 268 -38.54 49.60 43.80
CA GLY A 268 -39.00 48.21 43.55
C GLY A 268 -38.70 47.78 42.11
N LYS A 269 -38.97 48.66 41.12
CA LYS A 269 -38.67 48.35 39.70
C LYS A 269 -37.14 48.17 39.43
N SER A 270 -36.30 49.04 40.00
CA SER A 270 -34.86 48.91 39.92
C SER A 270 -34.37 47.59 40.53
N ARG A 271 -34.88 47.22 41.72
CA ARG A 271 -34.54 45.95 42.37
C ARG A 271 -35.04 44.75 41.56
N LEU A 272 -36.17 44.83 40.88
CA LEU A 272 -36.65 43.80 39.96
C LEU A 272 -35.69 43.57 38.80
N GLN A 273 -35.16 44.64 38.24
CA GLN A 273 -34.15 44.61 37.17
C GLN A 273 -32.83 44.00 37.65
N GLU A 274 -32.35 44.38 38.83
CA GLU A 274 -31.16 43.77 39.46
C GLU A 274 -31.36 42.26 39.67
N LEU A 275 -32.53 41.85 40.15
CA LEU A 275 -32.82 40.44 40.38
C LEU A 275 -32.95 39.63 39.10
N SER A 276 -33.46 40.26 38.00
CA SER A 276 -33.48 39.64 36.67
C SER A 276 -32.09 39.42 36.12
N ALA A 277 -31.19 40.40 36.30
CA ALA A 277 -29.76 40.25 35.94
C ALA A 277 -29.06 39.18 36.77
N ALA A 278 -29.36 39.11 38.09
CA ALA A 278 -28.85 38.07 38.97
C ALA A 278 -29.30 36.64 38.55
N LEU A 279 -30.56 36.49 38.08
CA LEU A 279 -31.06 35.21 37.52
C LEU A 279 -30.33 34.83 36.24
N ALA A 280 -30.10 35.80 35.32
CA ALA A 280 -29.30 35.55 34.14
C ALA A 280 -27.87 35.06 34.49
N THR A 281 -27.22 35.70 35.49
CA THR A 281 -25.91 35.30 35.97
C THR A 281 -25.87 33.84 36.45
N VAL A 282 -26.88 33.40 37.24
CA VAL A 282 -26.97 32.01 37.70
C VAL A 282 -27.18 31.05 36.53
N GLN A 283 -27.98 31.44 35.53
CA GLN A 283 -28.12 30.63 34.32
C GLN A 283 -26.82 30.47 33.56
N GLU A 284 -26.03 31.55 33.42
CA GLU A 284 -24.69 31.47 32.81
C GLU A 284 -23.73 30.62 33.64
N GLN A 285 -23.83 30.65 34.97
CA GLN A 285 -23.05 29.76 35.83
C GLN A 285 -23.39 28.27 35.64
N LYS A 286 -24.67 27.93 35.37
CA LYS A 286 -25.05 26.57 34.99
C LYS A 286 -24.48 26.15 33.64
N ASN A 287 -24.56 27.05 32.67
CA ASN A 287 -24.01 26.82 31.34
C ASN A 287 -22.47 26.64 31.43
N ALA A 288 -21.80 27.45 32.23
CA ALA A 288 -20.34 27.36 32.46
C ALA A 288 -19.96 26.03 33.15
N LEU A 289 -20.73 25.58 34.15
CA LEU A 289 -20.52 24.29 34.81
C LEU A 289 -20.62 23.14 33.83
N LEU A 290 -21.64 23.13 32.95
CA LEU A 290 -21.82 22.11 31.93
C LEU A 290 -20.65 22.15 30.91
N ALA A 291 -20.31 23.32 30.41
CA ALA A 291 -19.24 23.50 29.44
C ALA A 291 -17.87 23.06 30.01
N GLU A 292 -17.56 23.44 31.24
CA GLU A 292 -16.31 23.05 31.92
C GLU A 292 -16.25 21.55 32.14
N THR A 293 -17.34 20.95 32.67
CA THR A 293 -17.38 19.50 32.86
C THR A 293 -17.22 18.75 31.54
N LYS A 294 -17.92 19.20 30.49
CA LYS A 294 -17.79 18.63 29.14
C LYS A 294 -16.37 18.75 28.61
N ARG A 295 -15.73 19.90 28.77
CA ARG A 295 -14.34 20.13 28.33
C ARG A 295 -13.39 19.14 29.01
N ILE A 296 -13.45 19.02 30.34
CA ILE A 296 -12.61 18.09 31.11
C ILE A 296 -12.76 16.66 30.59
N HIS A 297 -13.98 16.19 30.36
CA HIS A 297 -14.21 14.82 29.90
C HIS A 297 -13.86 14.61 28.42
N LEU A 298 -13.94 15.66 27.57
CA LEU A 298 -13.42 15.60 26.21
C LEU A 298 -11.90 15.52 26.19
N ASP A 299 -11.23 16.28 27.04
CA ASP A 299 -9.76 16.24 27.19
C ASP A 299 -9.33 14.82 27.65
N ASN A 300 -9.98 14.28 28.66
CA ASN A 300 -9.75 12.91 29.15
C ASN A 300 -10.01 11.85 28.07
N LEU A 301 -11.07 12.01 27.27
CA LEU A 301 -11.38 11.11 26.17
C LEU A 301 -10.30 11.14 25.09
N ASN A 302 -9.87 12.33 24.73
CA ASN A 302 -8.80 12.50 23.73
C ASN A 302 -7.49 11.87 24.20
N GLU A 303 -7.09 12.12 25.44
CA GLU A 303 -5.90 11.52 26.05
C GLU A 303 -6.01 9.98 26.11
N ALA A 304 -7.16 9.45 26.55
CA ALA A 304 -7.40 8.01 26.58
C ALA A 304 -7.37 7.38 25.18
N ASN A 305 -7.95 8.05 24.17
CA ASN A 305 -7.88 7.59 22.78
C ASN A 305 -6.44 7.52 22.26
N GLN A 306 -5.64 8.55 22.51
CA GLN A 306 -4.22 8.56 22.10
C GLN A 306 -3.44 7.42 22.77
N ARG A 307 -3.69 7.17 24.05
CA ARG A 307 -3.08 6.04 24.78
C ARG A 307 -3.50 4.69 24.20
N VAL A 308 -4.79 4.50 23.93
CA VAL A 308 -5.31 3.26 23.33
C VAL A 308 -4.60 2.98 22.00
N VAL A 309 -4.51 3.96 21.09
CA VAL A 309 -3.82 3.81 19.81
C VAL A 309 -2.35 3.47 20.00
N ALA A 310 -1.66 4.15 20.90
CA ALA A 310 -0.24 3.89 21.18
C ALA A 310 -0.01 2.47 21.70
N ILE A 311 -0.82 2.02 22.69
CA ILE A 311 -0.68 0.69 23.28
C ILE A 311 -1.12 -0.40 22.29
N GLU A 312 -2.09 -0.16 21.39
CA GLU A 312 -2.44 -1.10 20.32
C GLU A 312 -1.27 -1.35 19.37
N GLN A 313 -0.48 -0.31 19.03
CA GLN A 313 0.74 -0.49 18.24
C GLN A 313 1.82 -1.26 19.02
N GLU A 314 1.96 -1.01 20.31
CA GLU A 314 2.86 -1.81 21.16
C GLU A 314 2.43 -3.28 21.24
N LEU A 315 1.13 -3.54 21.31
CA LEU A 315 0.60 -4.90 21.34
C LEU A 315 0.89 -5.66 20.04
N ILE A 316 0.73 -5.01 18.88
CA ILE A 316 1.10 -5.61 17.60
C ILE A 316 2.58 -6.01 17.60
N LYS A 317 3.46 -5.11 18.06
CA LYS A 317 4.89 -5.38 18.16
C LYS A 317 5.20 -6.53 19.13
N ALA A 318 4.55 -6.55 20.30
CA ALA A 318 4.74 -7.61 21.29
C ALA A 318 4.22 -8.97 20.78
N ASN A 319 3.09 -8.99 20.06
CA ASN A 319 2.58 -10.20 19.42
C ASN A 319 3.58 -10.76 18.39
N SER A 320 4.06 -9.90 17.47
CA SER A 320 5.04 -10.31 16.47
C SER A 320 6.31 -10.87 17.11
N ARG A 321 6.78 -10.21 18.19
CA ARG A 321 7.97 -10.68 18.93
C ARG A 321 7.73 -12.02 19.61
N HIS A 322 6.53 -12.22 20.17
CA HIS A 322 6.16 -13.51 20.77
C HIS A 322 6.04 -14.62 19.72
N GLU A 323 5.45 -14.36 18.55
CA GLU A 323 5.36 -15.32 17.46
C GLU A 323 6.74 -15.73 16.94
N GLN A 324 7.72 -14.82 16.92
CA GLN A 324 9.09 -15.08 16.53
C GLN A 324 9.86 -16.01 17.52
N MET A 325 9.29 -16.27 18.71
CA MET A 325 9.83 -17.30 19.61
C MET A 325 9.56 -18.72 19.11
N GLN A 326 8.67 -18.90 18.14
CA GLN A 326 8.46 -20.14 17.43
C GLN A 326 9.10 -20.05 16.05
N LEU A 327 10.20 -20.75 15.84
CA LEU A 327 10.86 -20.83 14.54
C LEU A 327 10.11 -21.84 13.68
N ILE A 328 9.47 -21.35 12.61
CA ILE A 328 8.64 -22.15 11.71
C ILE A 328 9.32 -22.31 10.35
N ALA A 329 8.96 -23.37 9.63
CA ALA A 329 9.44 -23.62 8.28
C ALA A 329 8.79 -22.60 7.29
N PRO A 330 9.57 -21.80 6.55
CA PRO A 330 9.04 -20.84 5.59
C PRO A 330 8.58 -21.49 4.28
N VAL A 331 9.07 -22.69 3.97
CA VAL A 331 8.78 -23.46 2.74
C VAL A 331 8.81 -24.97 3.05
N ASP A 332 8.18 -25.74 2.17
CA ASP A 332 8.32 -27.20 2.19
C ASP A 332 9.75 -27.59 1.84
N GLY A 333 10.37 -28.46 2.63
CA GLY A 333 11.76 -28.80 2.38
C GLY A 333 12.32 -29.84 3.33
N THR A 334 13.63 -29.97 3.30
CA THR A 334 14.39 -30.89 4.18
C THR A 334 15.32 -30.10 5.07
N VAL A 335 15.26 -30.35 6.37
CA VAL A 335 16.15 -29.75 7.37
C VAL A 335 17.56 -30.26 7.18
N GLN A 336 18.54 -29.39 7.13
CA GLN A 336 19.97 -29.71 7.07
C GLN A 336 20.77 -28.82 8.01
N GLN A 337 21.92 -29.32 8.44
CA GLN A 337 22.88 -28.60 9.29
C GLN A 337 22.25 -28.09 10.60
N LEU A 338 21.50 -28.94 11.30
CA LEU A 338 20.96 -28.59 12.62
C LEU A 338 22.10 -28.39 13.63
N ALA A 339 22.38 -27.09 13.93
CA ALA A 339 23.46 -26.66 14.80
C ALA A 339 23.15 -26.84 16.30
N VAL A 340 21.87 -26.80 16.66
CA VAL A 340 21.39 -26.86 18.06
C VAL A 340 20.80 -28.24 18.32
N ARG A 341 21.38 -28.97 19.30
CA ARG A 341 20.95 -30.33 19.68
C ARG A 341 20.55 -30.44 21.15
N THR A 342 20.70 -29.38 21.93
CA THR A 342 20.50 -29.42 23.38
C THR A 342 19.37 -28.48 23.79
N ILE A 343 18.37 -29.01 24.48
CA ILE A 343 17.34 -28.23 25.15
C ILE A 343 18.00 -27.46 26.31
N GLY A 344 17.63 -26.22 26.51
CA GLY A 344 18.26 -25.31 27.48
C GLY A 344 19.51 -24.58 26.93
N GLY A 345 19.92 -24.85 25.70
CA GLY A 345 21.03 -24.16 25.06
C GLY A 345 20.65 -22.70 24.77
N VAL A 346 21.62 -21.79 24.94
CA VAL A 346 21.43 -20.34 24.62
C VAL A 346 21.81 -20.11 23.16
N VAL A 347 20.96 -19.43 22.45
CA VAL A 347 21.15 -19.03 21.04
C VAL A 347 21.16 -17.50 20.94
N THR A 348 22.06 -16.99 20.10
CA THR A 348 22.24 -15.55 19.91
C THR A 348 21.50 -15.05 18.67
N GLU A 349 21.23 -13.77 18.61
CA GLU A 349 20.66 -13.10 17.46
C GLU A 349 21.41 -13.43 16.16
N ALA A 350 20.69 -13.68 15.07
CA ALA A 350 21.22 -13.98 13.75
C ALA A 350 22.14 -15.20 13.67
N GLN A 351 22.21 -16.04 14.70
CA GLN A 351 22.96 -17.31 14.68
C GLN A 351 22.22 -18.34 13.81
N PRO A 352 22.84 -18.86 12.75
CA PRO A 352 22.23 -19.93 11.96
C PRO A 352 21.99 -21.18 12.81
N LEU A 353 20.74 -21.60 12.94
CA LEU A 353 20.38 -22.81 13.71
C LEU A 353 20.20 -24.05 12.81
N MET A 354 19.68 -23.83 11.62
CA MET A 354 19.49 -24.85 10.59
C MET A 354 19.28 -24.22 9.23
N ILE A 355 19.36 -25.06 8.21
CA ILE A 355 19.09 -24.69 6.82
C ILE A 355 17.93 -25.56 6.31
N ILE A 356 16.91 -24.95 5.70
CA ILE A 356 15.89 -25.69 4.98
C ILE A 356 16.20 -25.64 3.49
N VAL A 357 16.40 -26.81 2.91
CA VAL A 357 16.56 -27.01 1.47
C VAL A 357 15.16 -27.27 0.91
N PRO A 358 14.62 -26.37 0.07
CA PRO A 358 13.29 -26.54 -0.51
C PRO A 358 13.20 -27.86 -1.29
N LYS A 359 12.03 -28.50 -1.23
CA LYS A 359 11.75 -29.74 -1.99
C LYS A 359 11.32 -29.44 -3.43
N ASP A 360 11.29 -28.17 -3.81
CA ASP A 360 10.86 -27.78 -5.14
C ASP A 360 11.76 -28.45 -6.18
N ASP A 361 11.14 -29.34 -6.96
CA ASP A 361 11.77 -30.08 -8.07
C ASP A 361 12.19 -29.12 -9.24
N ALA A 362 11.90 -27.83 -9.15
CA ALA A 362 12.29 -26.86 -10.14
C ALA A 362 13.76 -26.48 -9.97
N VAL A 363 14.60 -27.06 -10.79
CA VAL A 363 16.02 -26.70 -10.89
C VAL A 363 16.21 -25.72 -12.05
N GLU A 364 17.09 -24.75 -11.84
CA GLU A 364 17.53 -23.82 -12.87
C GLU A 364 18.99 -24.06 -13.20
N VAL A 365 19.38 -23.68 -14.39
CA VAL A 365 20.79 -23.64 -14.80
C VAL A 365 21.28 -22.21 -14.66
N GLU A 366 22.23 -21.99 -13.78
CA GLU A 366 22.99 -20.74 -13.72
C GLU A 366 24.21 -20.90 -14.64
N ALA A 367 24.26 -20.12 -15.71
CA ALA A 367 25.32 -20.17 -16.69
C ALA A 367 25.91 -18.80 -16.93
N PHE A 368 27.14 -18.76 -17.46
CA PHE A 368 27.85 -17.54 -17.71
C PHE A 368 28.10 -17.38 -19.20
N LEU A 369 27.59 -16.30 -19.78
CA LEU A 369 27.77 -15.89 -21.17
C LEU A 369 29.02 -15.03 -21.32
N GLU A 370 29.72 -15.21 -22.41
CA GLU A 370 30.81 -14.33 -22.77
C GLU A 370 30.31 -12.99 -23.34
N ASN A 371 31.09 -11.93 -23.18
CA ASN A 371 30.73 -10.59 -23.62
C ASN A 371 30.39 -10.48 -25.12
N GLN A 372 30.92 -11.35 -25.94
CA GLN A 372 30.64 -11.37 -27.39
C GLN A 372 29.23 -11.90 -27.72
N ASP A 373 28.65 -12.73 -26.85
CA ASP A 373 27.41 -13.44 -27.12
C ASP A 373 26.19 -12.78 -26.43
N ILE A 374 26.40 -11.85 -25.47
CA ILE A 374 25.35 -11.21 -24.72
C ILE A 374 24.29 -10.49 -25.58
N GLY A 375 24.70 -9.90 -26.68
CA GLY A 375 23.82 -9.16 -27.59
C GLY A 375 22.82 -10.03 -28.33
N PHE A 376 22.98 -11.34 -28.34
CA PHE A 376 22.14 -12.30 -29.07
C PHE A 376 21.22 -13.10 -28.14
N VAL A 377 21.42 -13.01 -26.82
CA VAL A 377 20.70 -13.80 -25.82
C VAL A 377 19.73 -12.91 -25.05
N ASN A 378 18.43 -13.29 -25.09
CA ASN A 378 17.37 -12.56 -24.41
C ASN A 378 16.52 -13.51 -23.53
N ALA A 379 15.91 -12.95 -22.50
CA ALA A 379 14.94 -13.68 -21.69
C ALA A 379 13.76 -14.17 -22.56
N GLY A 380 13.30 -15.40 -22.31
CA GLY A 380 12.24 -16.06 -23.08
C GLY A 380 12.71 -16.89 -24.26
N GLN A 381 14.00 -16.87 -24.61
CA GLN A 381 14.55 -17.76 -25.65
C GLN A 381 14.67 -19.20 -25.17
N GLU A 382 14.52 -20.13 -26.09
CA GLU A 382 14.79 -21.55 -25.86
C GLU A 382 16.29 -21.84 -25.86
N ALA A 383 16.70 -22.69 -24.94
CA ALA A 383 18.07 -23.14 -24.81
C ALA A 383 18.11 -24.67 -24.67
N GLU A 384 19.19 -25.26 -25.12
CA GLU A 384 19.48 -26.69 -24.96
C GLU A 384 20.58 -26.91 -23.95
N VAL A 385 20.27 -27.61 -22.88
CA VAL A 385 21.22 -27.93 -21.82
C VAL A 385 21.84 -29.32 -22.07
N LYS A 386 23.16 -29.34 -22.16
CA LYS A 386 23.97 -30.56 -22.29
C LYS A 386 24.64 -30.85 -20.95
N VAL A 387 24.26 -31.92 -20.31
CA VAL A 387 24.82 -32.34 -19.00
C VAL A 387 26.12 -33.11 -19.24
N GLN A 388 27.21 -32.65 -18.66
CA GLN A 388 28.54 -33.24 -18.88
C GLN A 388 28.63 -34.71 -18.47
N THR A 389 27.94 -35.11 -17.39
CA THR A 389 27.91 -36.47 -16.86
C THR A 389 27.21 -37.45 -17.82
N PHE A 390 26.31 -36.94 -18.69
CA PHE A 390 25.49 -37.75 -19.61
C PHE A 390 25.75 -37.34 -21.05
N PRO A 391 26.50 -38.11 -21.85
CA PRO A 391 26.81 -37.76 -23.23
C PRO A 391 25.54 -37.54 -24.05
N TYR A 392 25.40 -36.30 -24.56
CA TYR A 392 24.21 -35.84 -25.28
C TYR A 392 23.93 -36.64 -26.58
N THR A 393 24.95 -37.26 -27.15
CA THR A 393 24.83 -38.14 -28.33
C THR A 393 24.04 -39.40 -28.05
N LYS A 394 24.00 -39.85 -26.78
CA LYS A 394 23.28 -41.08 -26.38
C LYS A 394 21.98 -40.75 -25.64
N TYR A 395 21.96 -39.72 -24.84
CA TYR A 395 20.87 -39.42 -23.91
C TYR A 395 20.09 -38.12 -24.29
N GLY A 396 20.51 -37.42 -25.32
CA GLY A 396 19.86 -36.18 -25.79
C GLY A 396 20.19 -34.93 -24.98
N THR A 397 19.50 -33.88 -25.25
CA THR A 397 19.60 -32.58 -24.58
C THR A 397 18.32 -32.29 -23.76
N ILE A 398 18.42 -31.40 -22.79
CA ILE A 398 17.28 -30.96 -21.98
C ILE A 398 16.89 -29.58 -22.47
N HIS A 399 15.64 -29.42 -22.86
CA HIS A 399 15.10 -28.11 -23.21
C HIS A 399 14.97 -27.24 -21.98
N ALA A 400 15.39 -26.00 -22.10
CA ALA A 400 15.29 -24.97 -21.07
C ALA A 400 14.81 -23.66 -21.70
N THR A 401 14.24 -22.81 -20.89
CA THR A 401 13.85 -21.44 -21.29
C THR A 401 14.65 -20.45 -20.44
N ILE A 402 15.26 -19.47 -21.08
CA ILE A 402 16.03 -18.43 -20.38
C ILE A 402 15.07 -17.59 -19.57
N SER A 403 15.20 -17.62 -18.23
CA SER A 403 14.35 -16.85 -17.30
C SER A 403 14.88 -15.43 -17.13
N SER A 404 16.19 -15.26 -17.06
CA SER A 404 16.80 -13.92 -16.90
C SER A 404 18.22 -13.89 -17.40
N VAL A 405 18.65 -12.72 -17.85
CA VAL A 405 20.04 -12.41 -18.22
C VAL A 405 20.44 -11.17 -17.43
N SER A 406 21.62 -11.21 -16.79
CA SER A 406 22.14 -10.07 -16.03
C SER A 406 22.52 -8.95 -16.97
N ASN A 407 22.19 -7.71 -16.58
CA ASN A 407 22.65 -6.51 -17.29
C ASN A 407 24.06 -6.08 -16.85
N ASP A 408 24.54 -6.58 -15.71
CA ASP A 408 25.85 -6.24 -15.17
C ASP A 408 26.86 -7.34 -15.47
N ALA A 409 28.03 -6.93 -15.95
CA ALA A 409 29.14 -7.83 -16.23
C ALA A 409 29.90 -8.16 -14.94
N ILE A 410 30.25 -9.42 -14.76
CA ILE A 410 31.15 -9.91 -13.72
C ILE A 410 32.53 -10.08 -14.32
N ASN A 411 33.56 -9.57 -13.66
CA ASN A 411 34.94 -9.73 -14.13
C ASN A 411 35.51 -11.08 -13.61
N ASP A 412 35.67 -12.03 -14.49
CA ASP A 412 36.31 -13.32 -14.21
C ASP A 412 37.79 -13.25 -14.61
N GLU A 413 38.70 -13.68 -13.73
CA GLU A 413 40.14 -13.61 -13.94
C GLU A 413 40.62 -14.40 -15.17
N LYS A 414 39.88 -15.43 -15.60
CA LYS A 414 40.26 -16.32 -16.71
C LYS A 414 39.51 -16.03 -18.01
N ARG A 415 38.24 -15.57 -17.89
CA ARG A 415 37.31 -15.40 -19.03
C ARG A 415 37.05 -13.94 -19.38
N GLY A 416 37.53 -12.99 -18.56
CA GLY A 416 37.24 -11.57 -18.72
C GLY A 416 35.82 -11.21 -18.26
N LEU A 417 35.15 -10.31 -19.01
CA LEU A 417 33.79 -9.91 -18.70
C LEU A 417 32.78 -11.01 -19.09
N ILE A 418 32.08 -11.51 -18.14
CA ILE A 418 31.02 -12.54 -18.29
C ILE A 418 29.70 -12.02 -17.72
N TYR A 419 28.59 -12.52 -18.26
CA TYR A 419 27.24 -12.17 -17.81
C TYR A 419 26.54 -13.42 -17.27
N ALA A 420 25.97 -13.30 -16.08
CA ALA A 420 25.20 -14.39 -15.49
C ALA A 420 23.84 -14.50 -16.18
N MET A 421 23.44 -15.70 -16.55
CA MET A 421 22.10 -16.00 -17.03
C MET A 421 21.50 -17.16 -16.25
N ARG A 422 20.18 -17.19 -16.13
CA ARG A 422 19.42 -18.28 -15.56
C ARG A 422 18.47 -18.86 -16.59
N ALA A 423 18.44 -20.17 -16.67
CA ALA A 423 17.52 -20.88 -17.55
C ALA A 423 16.75 -21.95 -16.77
N LYS A 424 15.43 -21.93 -16.89
CA LYS A 424 14.53 -22.88 -16.24
C LYS A 424 14.44 -24.14 -17.10
N LEU A 425 14.71 -25.29 -16.51
CA LEU A 425 14.62 -26.57 -17.18
C LEU A 425 13.15 -26.96 -17.39
N ALA A 426 12.82 -27.46 -18.58
CA ALA A 426 11.48 -27.99 -18.86
C ALA A 426 11.21 -29.30 -18.12
N LYS A 427 12.26 -30.08 -17.83
CA LYS A 427 12.20 -31.32 -17.04
C LYS A 427 13.43 -31.40 -16.14
N ASN A 428 13.23 -31.83 -14.90
CA ASN A 428 14.29 -32.08 -13.93
C ASN A 428 14.81 -33.53 -13.94
N THR A 429 14.30 -34.36 -14.85
CA THR A 429 14.61 -35.79 -14.96
C THR A 429 15.21 -36.11 -16.29
N MET A 430 16.21 -37.01 -16.30
CA MET A 430 16.82 -37.55 -17.51
C MET A 430 16.58 -39.07 -17.58
N GLN A 431 16.16 -39.57 -18.74
CA GLN A 431 15.87 -40.98 -18.92
C GLN A 431 17.13 -41.69 -19.42
N LEU A 432 17.65 -42.57 -18.62
CA LEU A 432 18.79 -43.42 -18.95
C LEU A 432 18.28 -44.85 -19.17
N GLU A 433 18.33 -45.33 -20.41
CA GLU A 433 17.95 -46.71 -20.82
C GLU A 433 16.77 -47.30 -20.06
N ASN A 434 16.96 -47.71 -18.79
CA ASN A 434 15.91 -48.32 -17.93
C ASN A 434 15.74 -47.58 -16.59
N LYS A 435 16.33 -46.40 -16.38
CA LYS A 435 16.26 -45.71 -15.10
C LYS A 435 16.07 -44.19 -15.34
N THR A 436 15.11 -43.59 -14.65
CA THR A 436 14.95 -42.13 -14.61
C THR A 436 15.86 -41.61 -13.47
N VAL A 437 16.74 -40.65 -13.80
CA VAL A 437 17.61 -40.01 -12.83
C VAL A 437 17.16 -38.56 -12.68
N ASN A 438 16.95 -38.13 -11.43
CA ASN A 438 16.68 -36.75 -11.11
C ASN A 438 17.97 -35.94 -11.18
N LEU A 439 17.91 -34.76 -11.78
CA LEU A 439 18.99 -33.80 -11.78
C LEU A 439 18.96 -33.07 -10.44
N SER A 440 20.02 -33.20 -9.68
CA SER A 440 20.20 -32.48 -8.41
C SER A 440 21.17 -31.32 -8.60
N ALA A 441 21.01 -30.29 -7.76
CA ALA A 441 21.97 -29.20 -7.66
C ALA A 441 23.33 -29.73 -7.20
N GLY A 442 24.41 -29.30 -7.85
CA GLY A 442 25.80 -29.70 -7.52
C GLY A 442 26.75 -29.52 -8.66
#